data_06d3f945f4069b9075cd30d758059d8f
#
_entry.id   06d3f945f4069b9075cd30d758059d8f
#
_cell.length_a   1.000
_cell.length_b   1.000
_cell.length_c   1.000
_cell.angle_alpha   90.00
_cell.angle_beta   90.00
_cell.angle_gamma   90.00
#
_symmetry.space_group_name_H-M   'P 1'
#
loop_
_entity.id
_entity.type
_entity.pdbx_description
1 polymer ?
#
loop_
_entity_poly.entity_id
_entity_poly.type
_entity_poly.pdbx_seq_one_letter_code
_entity_poly.pdbx_strand_id
1 'polypeptide(L)'
;MEPVGYVLKVAQQSLRLAMDTAMRDLGVTAPQYAVLGFLDESPGMSGADLARRAFVTPQTMNRIIFNLDEAGMIERAPHAKSGRALNTRLSPAGRRLLRRCRERVDAVENTMLSGLTAAEREQLRDLLQCCVDSLQA
;
A
#
# COMPACT_ATOMS: atom_id res chain seq x y z
N MET A 1 -19.73 15.73 19.48
CA MET A 1 -19.23 15.52 18.13
C MET A 1 -17.78 15.07 18.20
N GLU A 2 -17.43 14.01 17.53
CA GLU A 2 -16.08 13.49 17.54
C GLU A 2 -15.14 14.42 16.75
N PRO A 3 -13.90 14.65 17.24
CA PRO A 3 -12.92 15.41 16.45
C PRO A 3 -12.64 14.75 15.11
N VAL A 4 -12.38 15.57 14.10
CA VAL A 4 -12.10 15.09 12.73
C VAL A 4 -10.92 14.09 12.74
N GLY A 5 -9.87 14.38 13.51
CA GLY A 5 -8.71 13.48 13.59
C GLY A 5 -9.06 12.10 14.11
N TYR A 6 -9.96 12.02 15.07
CA TYR A 6 -10.42 10.73 15.60
C TYR A 6 -11.24 9.97 14.56
N VAL A 7 -12.16 10.66 13.87
CA VAL A 7 -12.97 10.03 12.82
C VAL A 7 -12.07 9.52 11.68
N LEU A 8 -11.05 10.31 11.32
CA LEU A 8 -10.08 9.89 10.31
C LEU A 8 -9.33 8.63 10.74
N LYS A 9 -8.92 8.57 12.00
CA LYS A 9 -8.23 7.39 12.55
C LYS A 9 -9.13 6.15 12.51
N VAL A 10 -10.40 6.29 12.90
CA VAL A 10 -11.37 5.19 12.85
C VAL A 10 -11.60 4.75 11.40
N ALA A 11 -11.73 5.69 10.48
CA ALA A 11 -11.92 5.37 9.06
C ALA A 11 -10.72 4.60 8.51
N GLN A 12 -9.51 5.05 8.83
CA GLN A 12 -8.29 4.37 8.38
C GLN A 12 -8.20 2.95 8.95
N GLN A 13 -8.49 2.77 10.23
CA GLN A 13 -8.45 1.46 10.86
C GLN A 13 -9.51 0.52 10.27
N SER A 14 -10.72 1.03 10.05
CA SER A 14 -11.81 0.26 9.44
C SER A 14 -11.45 -0.17 8.03
N LEU A 15 -10.85 0.73 7.25
CA LEU A 15 -10.40 0.43 5.89
C LEU A 15 -9.32 -0.66 5.91
N ARG A 16 -8.33 -0.53 6.78
CA ARG A 16 -7.26 -1.50 6.89
C ARG A 16 -7.77 -2.91 7.23
N LEU A 17 -8.68 -3.00 8.20
CA LEU A 17 -9.26 -4.29 8.57
C LEU A 17 -10.07 -4.90 7.43
N ALA A 18 -10.83 -4.08 6.71
CA ALA A 18 -11.60 -4.55 5.56
C ALA A 18 -10.68 -5.03 4.43
N MET A 19 -9.57 -4.34 4.19
CA MET A 19 -8.57 -4.75 3.19
C MET A 19 -7.91 -6.06 3.58
N ASP A 20 -7.46 -6.19 4.82
CA ASP A 20 -6.82 -7.42 5.30
C ASP A 20 -7.79 -8.61 5.18
N THR A 21 -9.06 -8.42 5.53
CA THR A 21 -10.07 -9.45 5.39
C THR A 21 -10.30 -9.84 3.93
N ALA A 22 -10.39 -8.84 3.04
CA ALA A 22 -10.65 -9.07 1.62
C ALA A 22 -9.50 -9.79 0.92
N MET A 23 -8.27 -9.63 1.41
CA MET A 23 -7.08 -10.24 0.80
C MET A 23 -6.57 -11.47 1.56
N ARG A 24 -7.27 -11.89 2.62
CA ARG A 24 -6.78 -12.97 3.49
C ARG A 24 -6.56 -14.28 2.73
N ASP A 25 -7.48 -14.66 1.87
CA ASP A 25 -7.36 -15.89 1.07
C ASP A 25 -6.26 -15.81 0.02
N LEU A 26 -5.80 -14.60 -0.31
CA LEU A 26 -4.64 -14.40 -1.19
C LEU A 26 -3.33 -14.41 -0.41
N GLY A 27 -3.38 -14.45 0.92
CA GLY A 27 -2.20 -14.44 1.77
C GLY A 27 -1.49 -13.09 1.81
N VAL A 28 -2.19 -11.99 1.54
CA VAL A 28 -1.60 -10.65 1.44
C VAL A 28 -2.16 -9.75 2.53
N THR A 29 -1.27 -9.04 3.22
CA THR A 29 -1.63 -8.00 4.18
C THR A 29 -1.66 -6.62 3.50
N ALA A 30 -2.26 -5.63 4.15
CA ALA A 30 -2.29 -4.27 3.62
C ALA A 30 -0.88 -3.70 3.36
N PRO A 31 0.12 -3.85 4.28
CA PRO A 31 1.47 -3.41 3.97
C PRO A 31 2.12 -4.13 2.80
N GLN A 32 1.90 -5.43 2.64
CA GLN A 32 2.41 -6.18 1.49
C GLN A 32 1.79 -5.68 0.19
N TYR A 33 0.48 -5.45 0.18
CA TYR A 33 -0.20 -4.88 -0.96
C TYR A 33 0.39 -3.52 -1.34
N ALA A 34 0.66 -2.67 -0.34
CA ALA A 34 1.27 -1.35 -0.58
C ALA A 34 2.62 -1.49 -1.27
N VAL A 35 3.47 -2.43 -0.82
CA VAL A 35 4.78 -2.69 -1.45
C VAL A 35 4.62 -3.14 -2.89
N LEU A 36 3.72 -4.07 -3.16
CA LEU A 36 3.46 -4.52 -4.52
C LEU A 36 3.06 -3.34 -5.43
N GLY A 37 2.18 -2.48 -4.94
CA GLY A 37 1.73 -1.30 -5.68
C GLY A 37 2.86 -0.30 -5.93
N PHE A 38 3.69 -0.02 -4.93
CA PHE A 38 4.82 0.89 -5.07
C PHE A 38 5.85 0.38 -6.08
N LEU A 39 6.13 -0.91 -6.07
CA LEU A 39 7.08 -1.50 -7.01
C LEU A 39 6.54 -1.53 -8.43
N ASP A 40 5.24 -1.62 -8.60
CA ASP A 40 4.61 -1.52 -9.91
C ASP A 40 4.77 -0.11 -10.49
N GLU A 41 4.60 0.93 -9.65
CA GLU A 41 4.74 2.33 -10.07
C GLU A 41 6.19 2.75 -10.25
N SER A 42 7.07 2.29 -9.35
CA SER A 42 8.47 2.76 -9.28
C SER A 42 9.41 1.57 -9.06
N PRO A 43 9.68 0.78 -10.11
CA PRO A 43 10.63 -0.32 -9.99
C PRO A 43 12.00 0.18 -9.51
N GLY A 44 12.64 -0.61 -8.68
CA GLY A 44 13.97 -0.26 -8.18
C GLY A 44 13.98 0.58 -6.91
N MET A 45 12.82 0.81 -6.30
CA MET A 45 12.74 1.57 -5.05
C MET A 45 13.50 0.85 -3.94
N SER A 46 14.25 1.60 -3.13
CA SER A 46 15.01 1.05 -2.01
C SER A 46 14.08 0.59 -0.88
N GLY A 47 14.58 -0.31 -0.03
CA GLY A 47 13.84 -0.74 1.16
C GLY A 47 13.52 0.42 2.09
N ALA A 48 14.43 1.39 2.22
CA ALA A 48 14.19 2.58 3.05
C ALA A 48 13.06 3.43 2.50
N ASP A 49 13.01 3.63 1.17
CA ASP A 49 11.92 4.36 0.53
C ASP A 49 10.58 3.63 0.68
N LEU A 50 10.58 2.33 0.50
CA LEU A 50 9.37 1.51 0.70
C LEU A 50 8.86 1.61 2.13
N ALA A 51 9.76 1.54 3.11
CA ALA A 51 9.39 1.64 4.53
C ALA A 51 8.72 2.98 4.84
N ARG A 52 9.30 4.08 4.33
CA ARG A 52 8.71 5.42 4.53
C ARG A 52 7.32 5.52 3.92
N ARG A 53 7.16 5.07 2.68
CA ARG A 53 5.87 5.17 1.97
C ARG A 53 4.81 4.25 2.55
N ALA A 54 5.21 3.11 3.08
CA ALA A 54 4.29 2.14 3.68
C ALA A 54 4.01 2.43 5.17
N PHE A 55 4.67 3.43 5.75
CA PHE A 55 4.53 3.81 7.16
C PHE A 55 4.85 2.67 8.11
N VAL A 56 5.91 1.92 7.81
CA VAL A 56 6.41 0.84 8.65
C VAL A 56 7.88 1.07 8.96
N THR A 57 8.40 0.35 9.97
CA THR A 57 9.81 0.41 10.32
C THR A 57 10.67 -0.29 9.25
N PRO A 58 11.97 0.05 9.16
CA PRO A 58 12.88 -0.69 8.27
C PRO A 58 12.91 -2.20 8.55
N GLN A 59 12.84 -2.60 9.82
CA GLN A 59 12.82 -4.03 10.17
C GLN A 59 11.57 -4.72 9.64
N THR A 60 10.41 -4.10 9.80
CA THR A 60 9.15 -4.62 9.26
C THR A 60 9.23 -4.71 7.73
N MET A 61 9.78 -3.68 7.07
CA MET A 61 9.94 -3.69 5.62
C MET A 61 10.88 -4.81 5.16
N ASN A 62 12.00 -5.03 5.86
CA ASN A 62 12.91 -6.12 5.54
C ASN A 62 12.21 -7.47 5.58
N ARG A 63 11.34 -7.67 6.56
CA ARG A 63 10.56 -8.92 6.67
C ARG A 63 9.56 -9.05 5.51
N ILE A 64 8.89 -7.97 5.17
CA ILE A 64 7.94 -7.96 4.04
C ILE A 64 8.64 -8.32 2.75
N ILE A 65 9.78 -7.67 2.47
CA ILE A 65 10.57 -7.91 1.26
C ILE A 65 11.07 -9.35 1.24
N PHE A 66 11.59 -9.85 2.37
CA PHE A 66 12.05 -11.23 2.46
C PHE A 66 10.93 -12.21 2.14
N ASN A 67 9.74 -12.01 2.71
CA ASN A 67 8.61 -12.91 2.49
C ASN A 67 8.13 -12.87 1.04
N LEU A 68 8.09 -11.69 0.42
CA LEU A 68 7.71 -11.56 -1.00
C LEU A 68 8.74 -12.19 -1.91
N ASP A 69 10.03 -12.08 -1.58
CA ASP A 69 11.11 -12.70 -2.34
C ASP A 69 11.02 -14.23 -2.25
N GLU A 70 10.86 -14.77 -1.05
CA GLU A 70 10.71 -16.20 -0.83
C GLU A 70 9.49 -16.78 -1.56
N ALA A 71 8.42 -16.00 -1.66
CA ALA A 71 7.20 -16.41 -2.36
C ALA A 71 7.29 -16.24 -3.88
N GLY A 72 8.40 -15.68 -4.40
CA GLY A 72 8.58 -15.48 -5.83
C GLY A 72 7.79 -14.31 -6.41
N MET A 73 7.35 -13.38 -5.57
CA MET A 73 6.53 -12.25 -6.01
C MET A 73 7.37 -11.05 -6.46
N ILE A 74 8.64 -11.01 -6.07
CA ILE A 74 9.57 -9.96 -6.46
C ILE A 74 10.86 -10.57 -6.99
N GLU A 75 11.57 -9.79 -7.80
CA GLU A 75 12.89 -10.11 -8.31
C GLU A 75 13.85 -9.05 -7.80
N ARG A 76 14.95 -9.49 -7.22
CA ARG A 76 15.94 -8.60 -6.62
C ARG A 76 17.27 -8.83 -7.33
N ALA A 77 17.72 -7.81 -8.06
CA ALA A 77 19.02 -7.82 -8.72
C ALA A 77 19.96 -6.89 -7.97
N PRO A 78 21.23 -7.29 -7.72
CA PRO A 78 22.20 -6.40 -7.10
C PRO A 78 22.41 -5.18 -7.99
N HIS A 79 22.49 -3.99 -7.38
CA HIS A 79 22.84 -2.79 -8.11
C HIS A 79 24.34 -2.82 -8.43
N ALA A 80 24.69 -2.60 -9.69
CA ALA A 80 26.07 -2.79 -10.16
C ALA A 80 27.10 -1.92 -9.44
N LYS A 81 26.70 -0.71 -8.98
CA LYS A 81 27.60 0.25 -8.37
C LYS A 81 27.55 0.34 -6.87
N SER A 82 26.59 -0.30 -6.25
CA SER A 82 26.37 -0.24 -4.81
C SER A 82 26.01 -1.61 -4.29
N GLY A 83 26.86 -2.21 -3.51
CA GLY A 83 26.60 -3.51 -2.91
C GLY A 83 25.43 -3.53 -1.93
N ARG A 84 24.79 -2.39 -1.67
CA ARG A 84 23.70 -2.27 -0.70
C ARG A 84 22.33 -2.06 -1.33
N ALA A 85 22.27 -1.41 -2.48
CA ALA A 85 20.99 -1.16 -3.15
C ALA A 85 20.67 -2.33 -4.08
N LEU A 86 19.51 -2.93 -3.87
CA LEU A 86 18.98 -3.97 -4.75
C LEU A 86 17.93 -3.35 -5.64
N ASN A 87 18.02 -3.65 -6.93
CA ASN A 87 17.00 -3.25 -7.90
C ASN A 87 15.83 -4.21 -7.78
N THR A 88 14.84 -3.85 -6.99
CA THR A 88 13.70 -4.68 -6.68
C THR A 88 12.55 -4.34 -7.61
N ARG A 89 11.94 -5.35 -8.20
CA ARG A 89 10.78 -5.20 -9.07
C ARG A 89 9.86 -6.40 -8.92
N LEU A 90 8.63 -6.25 -9.41
CA LEU A 90 7.69 -7.35 -9.39
C LEU A 90 8.10 -8.44 -10.38
N SER A 91 7.95 -9.70 -9.97
CA SER A 91 7.99 -10.83 -10.88
C SER A 91 6.66 -10.88 -11.67
N PRO A 92 6.57 -11.69 -12.74
CA PRO A 92 5.27 -11.93 -13.39
C PRO A 92 4.21 -12.44 -12.42
N ALA A 93 4.59 -13.31 -11.47
CA ALA A 93 3.67 -13.79 -10.44
C ALA A 93 3.24 -12.65 -9.51
N GLY A 94 4.15 -11.76 -9.15
CA GLY A 94 3.84 -10.60 -8.33
C GLY A 94 2.86 -9.65 -9.01
N ARG A 95 3.02 -9.44 -10.31
CA ARG A 95 2.07 -8.61 -11.07
C ARG A 95 0.67 -9.24 -11.12
N ARG A 96 0.60 -10.56 -11.28
CA ARG A 96 -0.69 -11.26 -11.24
C ARG A 96 -1.35 -11.15 -9.87
N LEU A 97 -0.57 -11.33 -8.82
CA LEU A 97 -1.07 -11.18 -7.45
C LEU A 97 -1.58 -9.77 -7.20
N LEU A 98 -0.83 -8.76 -7.63
CA LEU A 98 -1.23 -7.35 -7.47
C LEU A 98 -2.57 -7.07 -8.16
N ARG A 99 -2.78 -7.61 -9.38
CA ARG A 99 -4.07 -7.43 -10.06
C ARG A 99 -5.23 -8.02 -9.27
N ARG A 100 -5.04 -9.21 -8.70
CA ARG A 100 -6.07 -9.84 -7.87
C ARG A 100 -6.35 -9.02 -6.61
N CYS A 101 -5.28 -8.51 -5.99
CA CYS A 101 -5.42 -7.65 -4.82
C CYS A 101 -6.17 -6.36 -5.15
N ARG A 102 -5.84 -5.74 -6.28
CA ARG A 102 -6.51 -4.50 -6.71
C ARG A 102 -8.01 -4.69 -6.88
N GLU A 103 -8.45 -5.79 -7.44
CA GLU A 103 -9.88 -6.10 -7.56
C GLU A 103 -10.55 -6.16 -6.20
N ARG A 104 -9.90 -6.79 -5.21
CA ARG A 104 -10.41 -6.89 -3.85
C ARG A 104 -10.45 -5.54 -3.16
N VAL A 105 -9.38 -4.76 -3.30
CA VAL A 105 -9.27 -3.43 -2.69
C VAL A 105 -10.27 -2.46 -3.31
N ASP A 106 -10.45 -2.52 -4.62
CA ASP A 106 -11.45 -1.67 -5.30
C ASP A 106 -12.85 -1.96 -4.79
N ALA A 107 -13.18 -3.22 -4.55
CA ALA A 107 -14.47 -3.60 -3.98
C ALA A 107 -14.65 -3.04 -2.55
N VAL A 108 -13.60 -3.09 -1.73
CA VAL A 108 -13.62 -2.51 -0.38
C VAL A 108 -13.81 -0.99 -0.46
N GLU A 109 -13.08 -0.33 -1.34
CA GLU A 109 -13.18 1.12 -1.50
C GLU A 109 -14.58 1.53 -1.98
N ASN A 110 -15.14 0.79 -2.93
CA ASN A 110 -16.51 1.04 -3.39
C ASN A 110 -17.51 0.89 -2.25
N THR A 111 -17.34 -0.10 -1.39
CA THR A 111 -18.20 -0.27 -0.21
C THR A 111 -18.03 0.91 0.75
N MET A 112 -16.80 1.33 1.00
CA MET A 112 -16.51 2.46 1.89
C MET A 112 -17.18 3.74 1.40
N LEU A 113 -17.19 3.94 0.09
CA LEU A 113 -17.71 5.17 -0.53
C LEU A 113 -19.17 5.05 -0.97
N SER A 114 -19.84 3.94 -0.68
CA SER A 114 -21.17 3.65 -1.21
C SER A 114 -22.25 4.66 -0.80
N GLY A 115 -22.06 5.34 0.32
CA GLY A 115 -22.98 6.38 0.79
C GLY A 115 -22.73 7.75 0.18
N LEU A 116 -21.74 7.89 -0.69
CA LEU A 116 -21.32 9.16 -1.25
C LEU A 116 -21.65 9.25 -2.74
N THR A 117 -22.05 10.44 -3.18
CA THR A 117 -22.18 10.70 -4.63
C THR A 117 -20.80 10.79 -5.27
N ALA A 118 -20.74 10.73 -6.60
CA ALA A 118 -19.48 10.87 -7.35
C ALA A 118 -18.79 12.22 -7.01
N ALA A 119 -19.54 13.30 -6.92
CA ALA A 119 -19.01 14.61 -6.54
C ALA A 119 -18.46 14.62 -5.12
N GLU A 120 -19.15 13.96 -4.19
CA GLU A 120 -18.70 13.88 -2.81
C GLU A 120 -17.43 13.03 -2.67
N ARG A 121 -17.29 11.97 -3.45
CA ARG A 121 -16.08 11.15 -3.46
C ARG A 121 -14.85 11.95 -3.89
N GLU A 122 -15.00 12.74 -4.94
CA GLU A 122 -13.95 13.63 -5.43
C GLU A 122 -13.62 14.70 -4.39
N GLN A 123 -14.64 15.31 -3.79
CA GLN A 123 -14.47 16.30 -2.73
C GLN A 123 -13.75 15.72 -1.51
N LEU A 124 -14.09 14.50 -1.11
CA LEU A 124 -13.43 13.83 0.01
C LEU A 124 -11.93 13.66 -0.25
N ARG A 125 -11.56 13.20 -1.46
CA ARG A 125 -10.15 13.06 -1.83
C ARG A 125 -9.42 14.40 -1.75
N ASP A 126 -10.02 15.45 -2.29
CA ASP A 126 -9.40 16.78 -2.32
C ASP A 126 -9.26 17.36 -0.91
N LEU A 127 -10.26 17.17 -0.06
CA LEU A 127 -10.22 17.66 1.32
C LEU A 127 -9.17 16.92 2.15
N LEU A 128 -9.04 15.60 1.98
CA LEU A 128 -8.01 14.83 2.64
C LEU A 128 -6.62 15.28 2.17
N GLN A 129 -6.44 15.52 0.88
CA GLN A 129 -5.17 16.00 0.34
C GLN A 129 -4.84 17.39 0.91
N CYS A 130 -5.82 18.26 1.03
CA CYS A 130 -5.63 19.57 1.65
C CYS A 130 -5.12 19.43 3.10
N CYS A 131 -5.67 18.48 3.86
CA CYS A 131 -5.21 18.22 5.22
C CYS A 131 -3.76 17.72 5.23
N VAL A 132 -3.41 16.83 4.32
CA VAL A 132 -2.03 16.33 4.18
C VAL A 132 -1.07 17.49 3.91
N ASP A 133 -1.40 18.32 2.92
CA ASP A 133 -0.55 19.43 2.52
C ASP A 133 -0.34 20.42 3.68
N SER A 134 -1.40 20.69 4.45
CA SER A 134 -1.30 21.58 5.61
C SER A 134 -0.35 21.05 6.69
N LEU A 135 -0.33 19.74 6.88
CA LEU A 135 0.55 19.12 7.89
C LEU A 135 1.99 18.96 7.43
N GLN A 136 2.23 18.96 6.13
CA GLN A 136 3.56 18.81 5.54
C GLN A 136 4.21 20.13 5.15
N ALA A 137 3.48 21.21 5.33
CA ALA A 137 3.99 22.55 4.99
C ALA A 137 5.13 23.00 5.93
#